data_2aed3f61ca7835ec52c53c8d8363c0a3
#
_entry.id   2aed3f61ca7835ec52c53c8d8363c0a3
#
_cell.length_a   1.000
_cell.length_b   1.000
_cell.length_c   1.000
_cell.angle_alpha   90.00
_cell.angle_beta   90.00
_cell.angle_gamma   90.00
#
_symmetry.space_group_name_H-M   'P 1'
#
loop_
_entity.id
_entity.type
_entity.pdbx_description
1 polymer ?
#
loop_
_entity_poly.entity_id
_entity_poly.type
_entity_poly.pdbx_seq_one_letter_code
_entity_poly.pdbx_strand_id
1 'polypeptide(L)'
;MLSRYIRLCGTASDAVKLETLSLGERYSMGCFSNKKRVVIIAGETSGDLHGAKLVKAMQKRNKGLFFCGIGGQALRETGVDILIDAREISVVGITEVFSKVPNILRSLRMVKKTFKTMRPDLLILIDFPDFNLHVAATAKKMGIPVLYYISPQIWAWRPGRVKKIEKLVDHMAVILPFEEDFYRKQKIPVTFVGHPLLENSLPTAQRIEDKWKDDVPAIGLLPGSRHGEIERHLPIMIDAARILLKRIQTIKFIISLSPDVEEKHVKEIVRKHKGEADFEIAAGNVRKVLEGSKVVMAASGTVTLESAISGTPMVIIYKVSPVSFRLGKAMIRVKNIGLVNLIAGKEIVPELIQEEASSTRIADTVFKMLSDPSGLKQLSLELLALRDKLGGPGASERVADIAFRMLEK
;
A
#
# COMPACT_ATOMS: atom_id res chain seq x y z
N MET A 1 -2.44 -18.22 22.02
CA MET A 1 -3.38 -19.02 21.17
C MET A 1 -4.36 -19.84 22.02
N LEU A 2 -3.94 -20.70 22.93
CA LEU A 2 -4.84 -21.54 23.77
C LEU A 2 -5.98 -20.77 24.45
N SER A 3 -5.73 -19.60 25.04
CA SER A 3 -6.74 -18.79 25.74
C SER A 3 -7.90 -18.31 24.84
N ARG A 4 -7.70 -18.31 23.52
CA ARG A 4 -8.69 -17.90 22.53
C ARG A 4 -9.63 -19.06 22.20
N TYR A 5 -9.11 -20.28 22.10
CA TYR A 5 -9.89 -21.48 21.82
C TYR A 5 -10.70 -21.92 23.04
N ILE A 6 -10.18 -21.71 24.26
CA ILE A 6 -10.93 -21.95 25.51
C ILE A 6 -12.19 -21.08 25.59
N ARG A 7 -12.13 -19.80 25.12
CA ARG A 7 -13.30 -18.91 25.04
C ARG A 7 -14.32 -19.31 23.96
N LEU A 8 -13.91 -20.13 22.99
CA LEU A 8 -14.76 -20.57 21.88
C LEU A 8 -15.50 -21.89 22.19
N CYS A 9 -14.92 -22.76 22.99
CA CYS A 9 -15.39 -24.15 23.19
C CYS A 9 -15.62 -24.56 24.66
N GLY A 10 -15.34 -23.70 25.65
CA GLY A 10 -15.68 -23.89 27.03
C GLY A 10 -14.71 -24.72 27.85
N THR A 11 -13.83 -25.55 27.28
CA THR A 11 -12.83 -26.33 28.03
C THR A 11 -11.44 -26.30 27.43
N ALA A 12 -10.40 -26.42 28.25
CA ALA A 12 -9.01 -26.46 27.81
C ALA A 12 -8.67 -27.71 26.98
N SER A 13 -9.34 -28.84 27.24
CA SER A 13 -9.17 -30.11 26.50
C SER A 13 -9.66 -29.99 25.04
N ASP A 14 -10.76 -29.30 24.84
CA ASP A 14 -11.32 -29.08 23.49
C ASP A 14 -10.47 -28.07 22.70
N ALA A 15 -9.86 -27.09 23.37
CA ALA A 15 -8.97 -26.12 22.75
C ALA A 15 -7.71 -26.77 22.16
N VAL A 16 -7.10 -27.74 22.84
CA VAL A 16 -5.91 -28.47 22.37
C VAL A 16 -6.25 -29.38 21.17
N LYS A 17 -7.41 -30.05 21.20
CA LYS A 17 -7.88 -30.84 20.05
C LYS A 17 -8.14 -29.97 18.81
N LEU A 18 -8.62 -28.75 18.99
CA LEU A 18 -8.91 -27.84 17.87
C LEU A 18 -7.66 -27.30 17.16
N GLU A 19 -6.54 -27.16 17.86
CA GLU A 19 -5.28 -26.71 17.23
C GLU A 19 -4.73 -27.73 16.21
N THR A 20 -5.01 -29.02 16.40
CA THR A 20 -4.52 -30.10 15.51
C THR A 20 -5.47 -30.37 14.34
N LEU A 21 -6.71 -29.87 14.39
CA LEU A 21 -7.71 -30.09 13.34
C LEU A 21 -7.55 -29.09 12.18
N SER A 22 -7.74 -29.57 10.97
CA SER A 22 -7.88 -28.68 9.80
C SER A 22 -9.08 -27.75 9.94
N LEU A 23 -9.04 -26.61 9.25
CA LEU A 23 -10.14 -25.64 9.29
C LEU A 23 -11.49 -26.29 8.93
N GLY A 24 -11.50 -27.20 7.95
CA GLY A 24 -12.69 -27.94 7.54
C GLY A 24 -13.30 -28.81 8.64
N GLU A 25 -12.45 -29.45 9.44
CA GLU A 25 -12.89 -30.27 10.59
C GLU A 25 -13.45 -29.41 11.73
N ARG A 26 -12.83 -28.24 11.99
CA ARG A 26 -13.34 -27.25 12.96
C ARG A 26 -14.73 -26.72 12.57
N TYR A 27 -15.00 -26.58 11.27
CA TYR A 27 -16.30 -26.15 10.76
C TYR A 27 -17.36 -27.25 10.84
N SER A 28 -17.00 -28.49 10.50
CA SER A 28 -17.93 -29.63 10.59
C SER A 28 -18.37 -29.93 12.02
N MET A 29 -17.57 -29.55 13.02
CA MET A 29 -17.89 -29.70 14.45
C MET A 29 -18.79 -28.59 15.02
N GLY A 30 -19.32 -27.66 14.21
CA GLY A 30 -20.27 -26.65 14.67
C GLY A 30 -19.71 -25.51 15.54
N CYS A 31 -18.37 -25.44 15.72
CA CYS A 31 -17.73 -24.45 16.58
C CYS A 31 -18.03 -22.98 16.22
N PHE A 32 -18.62 -22.73 15.05
CA PHE A 32 -18.92 -21.40 14.52
C PHE A 32 -20.36 -21.23 14.03
N SER A 33 -21.29 -22.10 14.45
CA SER A 33 -22.66 -22.16 13.92
C SER A 33 -23.44 -20.85 14.06
N ASN A 34 -23.11 -20.01 15.07
CA ASN A 34 -23.82 -18.76 15.35
C ASN A 34 -23.03 -17.49 14.98
N LYS A 35 -21.90 -17.60 14.24
CA LYS A 35 -21.06 -16.45 13.90
C LYS A 35 -21.16 -16.12 12.42
N LYS A 36 -21.30 -14.83 12.08
CA LYS A 36 -21.09 -14.36 10.72
C LYS A 36 -19.64 -14.59 10.31
N ARG A 37 -19.43 -15.16 9.14
CA ARG A 37 -18.14 -15.63 8.62
C ARG A 37 -17.64 -14.72 7.51
N VAL A 38 -16.49 -14.11 7.71
CA VAL A 38 -15.88 -13.18 6.77
C VAL A 38 -14.57 -13.77 6.26
N VAL A 39 -14.44 -13.90 4.95
CA VAL A 39 -13.14 -14.19 4.32
C VAL A 39 -12.50 -12.90 3.89
N ILE A 40 -11.22 -12.68 4.28
CA ILE A 40 -10.44 -11.50 3.91
C ILE A 40 -9.20 -11.93 3.12
N ILE A 41 -8.91 -11.24 2.02
CA ILE A 41 -7.75 -11.54 1.17
C ILE A 41 -6.95 -10.26 0.94
N ALA A 42 -5.72 -10.26 1.45
CA ALA A 42 -4.70 -9.24 1.25
C ALA A 42 -3.41 -9.93 0.76
N GLY A 43 -3.02 -9.67 -0.48
CA GLY A 43 -1.88 -10.34 -1.13
C GLY A 43 -0.55 -9.60 -0.99
N GLU A 44 -0.52 -8.40 -0.38
CA GLU A 44 0.67 -7.55 -0.22
C GLU A 44 0.75 -7.00 1.20
N THR A 45 1.95 -6.61 1.64
CA THR A 45 2.23 -6.08 2.99
C THR A 45 1.35 -4.86 3.34
N SER A 46 1.17 -3.94 2.40
CA SER A 46 0.28 -2.78 2.59
C SER A 46 -1.17 -3.20 2.78
N GLY A 47 -1.65 -4.14 1.95
CA GLY A 47 -2.99 -4.70 2.06
C GLY A 47 -3.22 -5.42 3.39
N ASP A 48 -2.21 -6.14 3.90
CA ASP A 48 -2.24 -6.80 5.20
C ASP A 48 -2.43 -5.80 6.35
N LEU A 49 -1.68 -4.69 6.33
CA LEU A 49 -1.81 -3.61 7.31
C LEU A 49 -3.20 -2.95 7.28
N HIS A 50 -3.73 -2.67 6.09
CA HIS A 50 -5.05 -2.07 5.92
C HIS A 50 -6.16 -3.05 6.32
N GLY A 51 -6.00 -4.33 5.97
CA GLY A 51 -6.89 -5.40 6.40
C GLY A 51 -6.95 -5.56 7.92
N ALA A 52 -5.81 -5.48 8.58
CA ALA A 52 -5.72 -5.55 10.04
C ALA A 52 -6.47 -4.40 10.72
N LYS A 53 -6.35 -3.17 10.21
CA LYS A 53 -7.12 -2.02 10.71
C LYS A 53 -8.62 -2.22 10.52
N LEU A 54 -9.05 -2.68 9.34
CA LEU A 54 -10.45 -2.98 9.05
C LEU A 54 -10.99 -4.06 9.99
N VAL A 55 -10.29 -5.17 10.17
CA VAL A 55 -10.70 -6.24 11.09
C VAL A 55 -10.85 -5.73 12.51
N LYS A 56 -9.91 -4.90 13.01
CA LYS A 56 -10.02 -4.27 14.33
C LYS A 56 -11.27 -3.38 14.43
N ALA A 57 -11.56 -2.57 13.40
CA ALA A 57 -12.75 -1.72 13.35
C ALA A 57 -14.04 -2.56 13.39
N MET A 58 -14.10 -3.66 12.61
CA MET A 58 -15.25 -4.57 12.62
C MET A 58 -15.39 -5.30 13.96
N GLN A 59 -14.31 -5.80 14.55
CA GLN A 59 -14.32 -6.51 15.84
C GLN A 59 -14.70 -5.60 17.02
N LYS A 60 -14.38 -4.30 16.96
CA LYS A 60 -14.79 -3.30 17.95
C LYS A 60 -16.32 -3.20 18.04
N ARG A 61 -17.02 -3.35 16.92
CA ARG A 61 -18.50 -3.27 16.84
C ARG A 61 -19.16 -4.60 17.12
N ASN A 62 -18.62 -5.69 16.59
CA ASN A 62 -19.18 -7.04 16.79
C ASN A 62 -18.05 -8.06 17.00
N LYS A 63 -17.90 -8.51 18.24
CA LYS A 63 -16.94 -9.56 18.62
C LYS A 63 -17.37 -10.96 18.15
N GLY A 64 -18.62 -11.13 17.70
CA GLY A 64 -19.17 -12.38 17.20
C GLY A 64 -18.81 -12.70 15.76
N LEU A 65 -17.97 -11.91 15.09
CA LEU A 65 -17.47 -12.20 13.75
C LEU A 65 -16.34 -13.23 13.78
N PHE A 66 -16.34 -14.11 12.79
CA PHE A 66 -15.21 -14.99 12.54
C PHE A 66 -14.51 -14.56 11.24
N PHE A 67 -13.17 -14.43 11.30
CA PHE A 67 -12.36 -14.05 10.15
C PHE A 67 -11.34 -15.13 9.80
N CYS A 68 -11.25 -15.46 8.52
CA CYS A 68 -10.14 -16.24 7.98
C CYS A 68 -9.76 -15.74 6.57
N GLY A 69 -8.61 -16.17 6.05
CA GLY A 69 -8.26 -15.82 4.68
C GLY A 69 -6.77 -15.82 4.37
N ILE A 70 -6.37 -14.93 3.47
CA ILE A 70 -5.01 -14.75 3.02
C ILE A 70 -4.49 -13.42 3.55
N GLY A 71 -3.31 -13.43 4.16
CA GLY A 71 -2.69 -12.23 4.70
C GLY A 71 -1.34 -12.52 5.32
N GLY A 72 -0.79 -11.53 6.02
CA GLY A 72 0.49 -11.61 6.68
C GLY A 72 0.37 -11.56 8.20
N GLN A 73 1.42 -11.01 8.80
CA GLN A 73 1.56 -10.93 10.26
C GLN A 73 0.54 -9.96 10.90
N ALA A 74 0.25 -8.83 10.24
CA ALA A 74 -0.66 -7.83 10.80
C ALA A 74 -2.10 -8.37 10.95
N LEU A 75 -2.63 -9.07 9.94
CA LEU A 75 -3.92 -9.74 10.02
C LEU A 75 -3.89 -10.87 11.06
N ARG A 76 -2.82 -11.66 11.13
CA ARG A 76 -2.66 -12.73 12.14
C ARG A 76 -2.76 -12.19 13.56
N GLU A 77 -2.13 -11.04 13.84
CA GLU A 77 -2.17 -10.38 15.15
C GLU A 77 -3.56 -9.88 15.55
N THR A 78 -4.44 -9.60 14.59
CA THR A 78 -5.85 -9.26 14.88
C THR A 78 -6.70 -10.50 15.16
N GLY A 79 -6.11 -11.68 15.00
CA GLY A 79 -6.78 -12.93 15.23
C GLY A 79 -7.53 -13.48 14.01
N VAL A 80 -7.22 -13.05 12.83
CA VAL A 80 -7.65 -13.70 11.58
C VAL A 80 -6.97 -15.07 11.45
N ASP A 81 -7.71 -16.09 11.10
CA ASP A 81 -7.19 -17.43 10.79
C ASP A 81 -6.54 -17.41 9.40
N ILE A 82 -5.21 -17.27 9.35
CA ILE A 82 -4.47 -17.20 8.10
C ILE A 82 -4.33 -18.59 7.49
N LEU A 83 -4.99 -18.81 6.37
CA LEU A 83 -4.99 -20.06 5.60
C LEU A 83 -3.75 -20.18 4.72
N ILE A 84 -3.31 -19.04 4.18
CA ILE A 84 -2.18 -18.92 3.26
C ILE A 84 -1.46 -17.62 3.62
N ASP A 85 -0.15 -17.69 3.79
CA ASP A 85 0.66 -16.49 3.99
C ASP A 85 0.77 -15.73 2.66
N ALA A 86 0.53 -14.41 2.71
CA ALA A 86 0.58 -13.56 1.52
C ALA A 86 1.92 -13.65 0.76
N ARG A 87 3.03 -13.91 1.47
CA ARG A 87 4.36 -14.09 0.88
C ARG A 87 4.46 -15.27 -0.08
N GLU A 88 3.59 -16.29 0.05
CA GLU A 88 3.57 -17.44 -0.85
C GLU A 88 3.04 -17.09 -2.24
N ILE A 89 2.16 -16.08 -2.34
CA ILE A 89 1.49 -15.68 -3.59
C ILE A 89 1.90 -14.29 -4.09
N SER A 90 2.52 -13.47 -3.24
CA SER A 90 3.06 -12.17 -3.64
C SER A 90 4.18 -12.35 -4.65
N VAL A 91 4.10 -11.64 -5.77
CA VAL A 91 5.06 -11.72 -6.87
C VAL A 91 5.81 -10.42 -6.98
N VAL A 92 7.13 -10.49 -6.92
CA VAL A 92 8.04 -9.34 -7.01
C VAL A 92 8.84 -9.42 -8.31
N GLY A 93 8.18 -9.12 -9.45
CA GLY A 93 8.84 -9.09 -10.77
C GLY A 93 8.32 -10.12 -11.78
N ILE A 94 8.56 -9.85 -13.08
CA ILE A 94 8.03 -10.68 -14.19
C ILE A 94 8.61 -12.09 -14.20
N THR A 95 9.87 -12.25 -13.82
CA THR A 95 10.56 -13.55 -13.80
C THR A 95 10.07 -14.47 -12.68
N GLU A 96 9.65 -13.90 -11.55
CA GLU A 96 9.13 -14.64 -10.40
C GLU A 96 7.68 -15.12 -10.60
N VAL A 97 6.94 -14.52 -11.53
CA VAL A 97 5.56 -14.94 -11.85
C VAL A 97 5.52 -16.43 -12.18
N PHE A 98 6.43 -16.91 -13.03
CA PHE A 98 6.43 -18.31 -13.48
C PHE A 98 6.73 -19.30 -12.36
N SER A 99 7.63 -18.96 -11.44
CA SER A 99 7.97 -19.84 -10.30
C SER A 99 6.84 -19.95 -9.27
N LYS A 100 6.01 -18.92 -9.14
CA LYS A 100 4.91 -18.88 -8.16
C LYS A 100 3.55 -19.35 -8.70
N VAL A 101 3.42 -19.65 -10.00
CA VAL A 101 2.18 -20.18 -10.60
C VAL A 101 1.62 -21.40 -9.84
N PRO A 102 2.41 -22.42 -9.44
CA PRO A 102 1.90 -23.54 -8.68
C PRO A 102 1.27 -23.13 -7.34
N ASN A 103 1.91 -22.19 -6.62
CA ASN A 103 1.42 -21.68 -5.35
C ASN A 103 0.12 -20.88 -5.53
N ILE A 104 0.04 -20.06 -6.57
CA ILE A 104 -1.19 -19.31 -6.92
C ILE A 104 -2.34 -20.28 -7.20
N LEU A 105 -2.12 -21.34 -7.99
CA LEU A 105 -3.13 -22.35 -8.31
C LEU A 105 -3.55 -23.14 -7.07
N ARG A 106 -2.60 -23.51 -6.20
CA ARG A 106 -2.87 -24.16 -4.91
C ARG A 106 -3.73 -23.27 -4.04
N SER A 107 -3.39 -22.00 -3.95
CA SER A 107 -4.12 -21.00 -3.16
C SER A 107 -5.55 -20.80 -3.66
N LEU A 108 -5.76 -20.71 -4.98
CA LEU A 108 -7.10 -20.64 -5.56
C LEU A 108 -7.95 -21.87 -5.25
N ARG A 109 -7.33 -23.09 -5.30
CA ARG A 109 -8.05 -24.33 -4.93
C ARG A 109 -8.40 -24.35 -3.44
N MET A 110 -7.49 -23.89 -2.57
CA MET A 110 -7.72 -23.82 -1.13
C MET A 110 -8.85 -22.83 -0.79
N VAL A 111 -8.85 -21.63 -1.36
CA VAL A 111 -9.93 -20.64 -1.18
C VAL A 111 -11.26 -21.21 -1.66
N LYS A 112 -11.30 -21.88 -2.83
CA LYS A 112 -12.52 -22.52 -3.34
C LYS A 112 -13.03 -23.63 -2.41
N LYS A 113 -12.12 -24.43 -1.82
CA LYS A 113 -12.47 -25.44 -0.81
C LYS A 113 -13.06 -24.78 0.42
N THR A 114 -12.43 -23.72 0.93
CA THR A 114 -12.89 -22.94 2.08
C THR A 114 -14.31 -22.37 1.83
N PHE A 115 -14.57 -21.80 0.66
CA PHE A 115 -15.92 -21.29 0.32
C PHE A 115 -16.98 -22.39 0.35
N LYS A 116 -16.67 -23.57 -0.18
CA LYS A 116 -17.61 -24.71 -0.16
C LYS A 116 -17.91 -25.21 1.25
N THR A 117 -16.86 -25.31 2.09
CA THR A 117 -16.99 -25.86 3.45
C THR A 117 -17.59 -24.84 4.41
N MET A 118 -17.15 -23.60 4.34
CA MET A 118 -17.49 -22.55 5.30
C MET A 118 -18.72 -21.75 4.91
N ARG A 119 -19.00 -21.60 3.59
CA ARG A 119 -20.05 -20.71 3.07
C ARG A 119 -20.00 -19.33 3.72
N PRO A 120 -18.98 -18.52 3.44
CA PRO A 120 -18.81 -17.22 4.09
C PRO A 120 -19.99 -16.28 3.77
N ASP A 121 -20.35 -15.44 4.75
CA ASP A 121 -21.39 -14.44 4.61
C ASP A 121 -20.88 -13.18 3.88
N LEU A 122 -19.56 -12.97 3.83
CA LEU A 122 -18.93 -11.86 3.12
C LEU A 122 -17.49 -12.22 2.70
N LEU A 123 -17.12 -11.82 1.49
CA LEU A 123 -15.73 -11.80 1.01
C LEU A 123 -15.24 -10.36 0.93
N ILE A 124 -14.12 -10.07 1.60
CA ILE A 124 -13.43 -8.78 1.52
C ILE A 124 -12.12 -8.98 0.75
N LEU A 125 -11.97 -8.27 -0.36
CA LEU A 125 -10.77 -8.28 -1.19
C LEU A 125 -10.04 -6.96 -1.04
N ILE A 126 -8.72 -7.01 -0.82
CA ILE A 126 -7.90 -5.81 -0.64
C ILE A 126 -6.83 -5.79 -1.73
N ASP A 127 -6.86 -4.76 -2.60
CA ASP A 127 -5.91 -4.61 -3.71
C ASP A 127 -5.67 -5.93 -4.49
N PHE A 128 -4.43 -6.25 -4.91
CA PHE A 128 -3.99 -7.52 -5.49
C PHE A 128 -4.89 -8.08 -6.62
N PRO A 129 -5.09 -7.32 -7.71
CA PRO A 129 -6.22 -7.50 -8.64
C PRO A 129 -6.22 -8.81 -9.41
N ASP A 130 -5.05 -9.30 -9.84
CA ASP A 130 -5.00 -10.48 -10.72
C ASP A 130 -5.49 -11.74 -9.99
N PHE A 131 -5.13 -11.92 -8.74
CA PHE A 131 -5.62 -13.00 -7.89
C PHE A 131 -7.07 -12.76 -7.42
N ASN A 132 -7.32 -11.57 -6.89
CA ASN A 132 -8.58 -11.22 -6.26
C ASN A 132 -9.77 -11.29 -7.22
N LEU A 133 -9.62 -10.91 -8.49
CA LEU A 133 -10.68 -11.04 -9.49
C LEU A 133 -11.01 -12.50 -9.87
N HIS A 134 -10.05 -13.44 -9.71
CA HIS A 134 -10.34 -14.87 -9.86
C HIS A 134 -11.11 -15.42 -8.67
N VAL A 135 -10.75 -14.98 -7.47
CA VAL A 135 -11.47 -15.34 -6.24
C VAL A 135 -12.88 -14.76 -6.25
N ALA A 136 -13.06 -13.49 -6.64
CA ALA A 136 -14.36 -12.84 -6.79
C ALA A 136 -15.29 -13.62 -7.74
N ALA A 137 -14.75 -14.10 -8.87
CA ALA A 137 -15.53 -14.92 -9.81
C ALA A 137 -16.02 -16.25 -9.20
N THR A 138 -15.22 -16.83 -8.29
CA THR A 138 -15.63 -18.04 -7.55
C THR A 138 -16.69 -17.71 -6.51
N ALA A 139 -16.52 -16.63 -5.76
CA ALA A 139 -17.48 -16.16 -4.76
C ALA A 139 -18.84 -15.85 -5.38
N LYS A 140 -18.86 -15.12 -6.50
CA LYS A 140 -20.09 -14.75 -7.20
C LYS A 140 -20.89 -15.97 -7.68
N LYS A 141 -20.20 -17.01 -8.19
CA LYS A 141 -20.85 -18.29 -8.58
C LYS A 141 -21.49 -19.02 -7.39
N MET A 142 -21.05 -18.71 -6.18
CA MET A 142 -21.54 -19.33 -4.94
C MET A 142 -22.50 -18.42 -4.15
N GLY A 143 -22.88 -17.26 -4.71
CA GLY A 143 -23.78 -16.31 -4.07
C GLY A 143 -23.16 -15.57 -2.88
N ILE A 144 -21.83 -15.55 -2.76
CA ILE A 144 -21.12 -14.86 -1.67
C ILE A 144 -20.96 -13.39 -2.05
N PRO A 145 -21.45 -12.44 -1.21
CA PRO A 145 -21.25 -11.01 -1.43
C PRO A 145 -19.77 -10.62 -1.42
N VAL A 146 -19.39 -9.71 -2.34
CA VAL A 146 -17.99 -9.30 -2.53
C VAL A 146 -17.83 -7.79 -2.27
N LEU A 147 -17.11 -7.44 -1.22
CA LEU A 147 -16.60 -6.09 -0.96
C LEU A 147 -15.15 -5.97 -1.45
N TYR A 148 -14.89 -5.00 -2.31
CA TYR A 148 -13.53 -4.73 -2.78
C TYR A 148 -13.02 -3.42 -2.15
N TYR A 149 -12.06 -3.53 -1.27
CA TYR A 149 -11.40 -2.41 -0.59
C TYR A 149 -10.04 -2.14 -1.22
N ILE A 150 -9.74 -0.87 -1.48
CA ILE A 150 -8.56 -0.41 -2.22
C ILE A 150 -8.59 -0.89 -3.66
N SER A 151 -9.12 -0.03 -4.51
CA SER A 151 -9.30 -0.30 -5.94
C SER A 151 -7.99 -0.59 -6.65
N PRO A 152 -7.94 -1.59 -7.54
CA PRO A 152 -6.84 -1.68 -8.47
C PRO A 152 -6.83 -0.46 -9.39
N GLN A 153 -5.65 0.04 -9.74
CA GLN A 153 -5.46 1.23 -10.58
C GLN A 153 -5.84 0.97 -12.07
N ILE A 154 -7.01 0.36 -12.32
CA ILE A 154 -7.48 0.03 -13.68
C ILE A 154 -7.77 1.28 -14.51
N TRP A 155 -8.08 2.38 -13.87
CA TRP A 155 -8.26 3.69 -14.51
C TRP A 155 -6.99 4.19 -15.20
N ALA A 156 -5.81 3.79 -14.70
CA ALA A 156 -4.52 4.17 -15.29
C ALA A 156 -4.05 3.22 -16.40
N TRP A 157 -4.31 1.90 -16.29
CA TRP A 157 -3.62 0.89 -17.10
C TRP A 157 -4.52 -0.03 -17.92
N ARG A 158 -5.70 -0.42 -17.41
CA ARG A 158 -6.52 -1.49 -17.99
C ARG A 158 -8.02 -1.21 -17.85
N PRO A 159 -8.55 -0.17 -18.51
CA PRO A 159 -9.96 0.20 -18.34
C PRO A 159 -10.94 -0.92 -18.75
N GLY A 160 -10.54 -1.85 -19.60
CA GLY A 160 -11.37 -3.02 -19.96
C GLY A 160 -11.69 -3.97 -18.79
N ARG A 161 -10.90 -3.91 -17.70
CA ARG A 161 -11.19 -4.71 -16.48
C ARG A 161 -12.42 -4.19 -15.71
N VAL A 162 -12.86 -2.96 -15.94
CA VAL A 162 -14.04 -2.39 -15.28
C VAL A 162 -15.28 -3.24 -15.48
N LYS A 163 -15.51 -3.76 -16.70
CA LYS A 163 -16.62 -4.69 -16.99
C LYS A 163 -16.56 -5.99 -16.20
N LYS A 164 -15.36 -6.45 -15.85
CA LYS A 164 -15.19 -7.63 -15.01
C LYS A 164 -15.52 -7.31 -13.56
N ILE A 165 -15.08 -6.15 -13.06
CA ILE A 165 -15.39 -5.68 -11.70
C ILE A 165 -16.90 -5.48 -11.54
N GLU A 166 -17.57 -4.83 -12.50
CA GLU A 166 -19.03 -4.65 -12.52
C GLU A 166 -19.80 -5.95 -12.27
N LYS A 167 -19.34 -7.04 -12.88
CA LYS A 167 -20.02 -8.35 -12.75
C LYS A 167 -19.70 -9.11 -11.47
N LEU A 168 -18.57 -8.82 -10.83
CA LEU A 168 -18.00 -9.65 -9.78
C LEU A 168 -18.01 -9.02 -8.39
N VAL A 169 -18.13 -7.70 -8.32
CA VAL A 169 -18.02 -6.94 -7.06
C VAL A 169 -19.36 -6.31 -6.73
N ASP A 170 -19.84 -6.51 -5.52
CA ASP A 170 -21.12 -5.95 -5.08
C ASP A 170 -20.96 -4.54 -4.51
N HIS A 171 -19.78 -4.20 -3.97
CA HIS A 171 -19.45 -2.84 -3.54
C HIS A 171 -17.95 -2.56 -3.61
N MET A 172 -17.58 -1.40 -4.14
CA MET A 172 -16.21 -0.88 -4.15
C MET A 172 -16.03 0.14 -3.02
N ALA A 173 -15.06 -0.07 -2.14
CA ALA A 173 -14.61 0.92 -1.16
C ALA A 173 -13.28 1.52 -1.63
N VAL A 174 -13.33 2.69 -2.23
CA VAL A 174 -12.19 3.33 -2.89
C VAL A 174 -11.52 4.36 -1.99
N ILE A 175 -10.20 4.53 -2.18
CA ILE A 175 -9.37 5.38 -1.32
C ILE A 175 -8.87 6.67 -1.98
N LEU A 176 -9.04 6.79 -3.30
CA LEU A 176 -8.70 7.99 -4.05
C LEU A 176 -9.99 8.71 -4.50
N PRO A 177 -10.08 10.04 -4.37
CA PRO A 177 -11.34 10.77 -4.58
C PRO A 177 -11.90 10.61 -6.00
N PHE A 178 -11.05 10.60 -7.02
CA PHE A 178 -11.48 10.47 -8.42
C PHE A 178 -11.94 9.05 -8.80
N GLU A 179 -11.63 8.03 -7.99
CA GLU A 179 -12.07 6.65 -8.23
C GLU A 179 -13.58 6.50 -8.05
N GLU A 180 -14.17 7.27 -7.14
CA GLU A 180 -15.62 7.22 -6.92
C GLU A 180 -16.38 7.63 -8.18
N ASP A 181 -16.01 8.74 -8.81
CA ASP A 181 -16.61 9.19 -10.07
C ASP A 181 -16.35 8.20 -11.21
N PHE A 182 -15.13 7.62 -11.24
CA PHE A 182 -14.79 6.62 -12.25
C PHE A 182 -15.72 5.40 -12.19
N TYR A 183 -15.93 4.81 -11.00
CA TYR A 183 -16.80 3.64 -10.84
C TYR A 183 -18.29 3.99 -10.93
N ARG A 184 -18.72 5.14 -10.43
CA ARG A 184 -20.10 5.61 -10.53
C ARG A 184 -20.55 5.78 -11.98
N LYS A 185 -19.70 6.30 -12.86
CA LYS A 185 -19.95 6.39 -14.32
C LYS A 185 -20.16 5.01 -14.96
N GLN A 186 -19.62 3.97 -14.38
CA GLN A 186 -19.78 2.58 -14.83
C GLN A 186 -20.93 1.85 -14.10
N LYS A 187 -21.75 2.56 -13.33
CA LYS A 187 -22.88 2.04 -12.54
C LYS A 187 -22.49 0.96 -11.52
N ILE A 188 -21.23 0.97 -11.06
CA ILE A 188 -20.73 0.07 -10.02
C ILE A 188 -20.98 0.72 -8.67
N PRO A 189 -21.62 0.01 -7.70
CA PRO A 189 -21.79 0.52 -6.35
C PRO A 189 -20.43 0.85 -5.74
N VAL A 190 -20.23 2.11 -5.34
CA VAL A 190 -18.95 2.63 -4.88
C VAL A 190 -19.13 3.64 -3.76
N THR A 191 -18.18 3.66 -2.85
CA THR A 191 -18.06 4.70 -1.80
C THR A 191 -16.62 5.11 -1.66
N PHE A 192 -16.34 6.40 -1.72
CA PHE A 192 -15.04 6.95 -1.32
C PHE A 192 -14.95 6.93 0.20
N VAL A 193 -14.06 6.09 0.73
CA VAL A 193 -13.91 5.88 2.18
C VAL A 193 -12.77 6.70 2.80
N GLY A 194 -12.09 7.50 1.99
CA GLY A 194 -10.89 8.23 2.41
C GLY A 194 -9.63 7.37 2.40
N HIS A 195 -8.48 8.02 2.49
CA HIS A 195 -7.20 7.32 2.37
C HIS A 195 -6.71 6.82 3.73
N PRO A 196 -6.39 5.52 3.89
CA PRO A 196 -6.01 4.93 5.18
C PRO A 196 -4.68 5.44 5.74
N LEU A 197 -3.86 6.13 4.96
CA LEU A 197 -2.65 6.82 5.46
C LEU A 197 -2.99 7.94 6.45
N LEU A 198 -4.19 8.54 6.36
CA LEU A 198 -4.63 9.58 7.29
C LEU A 198 -5.00 9.04 8.68
N GLU A 199 -5.11 7.73 8.85
CA GLU A 199 -5.30 7.08 10.16
C GLU A 199 -4.02 6.96 10.97
N ASN A 200 -2.87 7.15 10.33
CA ASN A 200 -1.59 7.19 11.02
C ASN A 200 -1.44 8.55 11.75
N SER A 201 -0.58 8.60 12.76
CA SER A 201 -0.25 9.87 13.41
C SER A 201 0.30 10.85 12.37
N LEU A 202 -0.35 11.97 12.17
CA LEU A 202 0.11 13.01 11.26
C LEU A 202 1.12 13.93 11.97
N PRO A 203 2.06 14.56 11.24
CA PRO A 203 2.93 15.58 11.82
C PRO A 203 2.08 16.74 12.36
N THR A 204 2.46 17.24 13.53
CA THR A 204 1.85 18.44 14.11
C THR A 204 2.30 19.70 13.35
N ALA A 205 1.49 20.79 13.43
CA ALA A 205 1.86 22.08 12.85
C ALA A 205 3.23 22.54 13.34
N GLN A 206 3.54 22.37 14.63
CA GLN A 206 4.83 22.71 15.23
C GLN A 206 5.99 21.97 14.57
N ARG A 207 5.88 20.67 14.35
CA ARG A 207 6.94 19.89 13.68
C ARG A 207 7.17 20.31 12.23
N ILE A 208 6.10 20.72 11.56
CA ILE A 208 6.19 21.23 10.18
C ILE A 208 6.95 22.58 10.18
N GLU A 209 6.69 23.46 11.14
CA GLU A 209 7.41 24.73 11.29
C GLU A 209 8.87 24.54 11.70
N ASP A 210 9.15 23.65 12.65
CA ASP A 210 10.50 23.38 13.14
C ASP A 210 11.43 22.88 12.04
N LYS A 211 10.91 22.14 11.07
CA LYS A 211 11.63 21.70 9.87
C LYS A 211 12.30 22.86 9.09
N TRP A 212 11.66 24.03 9.11
CA TRP A 212 12.16 25.19 8.37
C TRP A 212 13.16 26.05 9.16
N LYS A 213 13.36 25.79 10.45
CA LYS A 213 14.31 26.50 11.32
C LYS A 213 15.74 25.99 11.17
N ASP A 214 15.92 24.76 10.69
CA ASP A 214 17.24 24.16 10.54
C ASP A 214 17.99 24.80 9.35
N ASP A 215 19.17 25.34 9.59
CA ASP A 215 20.01 25.98 8.56
C ASP A 215 20.66 24.95 7.62
N VAL A 216 20.90 23.74 8.11
CA VAL A 216 21.49 22.65 7.33
C VAL A 216 20.40 21.85 6.63
N PRO A 217 20.28 21.95 5.29
CA PRO A 217 19.26 21.19 4.58
C PRO A 217 19.55 19.69 4.61
N ALA A 218 18.55 18.92 4.98
CA ALA A 218 18.57 17.47 4.82
C ALA A 218 17.74 17.05 3.61
N ILE A 219 18.25 16.12 2.83
CA ILE A 219 17.58 15.53 1.66
C ILE A 219 17.32 14.06 1.92
N GLY A 220 16.06 13.65 1.79
CA GLY A 220 15.66 12.25 1.86
C GLY A 220 15.78 11.55 0.50
N LEU A 221 16.30 10.34 0.50
CA LEU A 221 16.33 9.44 -0.64
C LEU A 221 15.37 8.27 -0.37
N LEU A 222 14.30 8.17 -1.16
CA LEU A 222 13.27 7.14 -1.04
C LEU A 222 13.25 6.28 -2.33
N PRO A 223 14.19 5.32 -2.46
CA PRO A 223 14.45 4.64 -3.73
C PRO A 223 13.38 3.60 -4.10
N GLY A 224 12.43 3.32 -3.23
CA GLY A 224 11.38 2.32 -3.39
C GLY A 224 11.41 1.25 -2.32
N SER A 225 10.48 0.29 -2.42
CA SER A 225 10.30 -0.79 -1.44
C SER A 225 10.72 -2.17 -1.96
N ARG A 226 11.07 -2.29 -3.23
CA ARG A 226 11.45 -3.55 -3.89
C ARG A 226 12.91 -3.53 -4.34
N HIS A 227 13.59 -4.69 -4.28
CA HIS A 227 15.00 -4.79 -4.70
C HIS A 227 15.25 -4.16 -6.08
N GLY A 228 14.46 -4.52 -7.10
CA GLY A 228 14.63 -3.99 -8.45
C GLY A 228 14.32 -2.50 -8.61
N GLU A 229 13.56 -1.89 -7.70
CA GLU A 229 13.38 -0.44 -7.63
C GLU A 229 14.64 0.23 -7.07
N ILE A 230 15.14 -0.30 -5.96
CA ILE A 230 16.33 0.20 -5.27
C ILE A 230 17.56 0.13 -6.17
N GLU A 231 17.80 -1.00 -6.85
CA GLU A 231 18.91 -1.15 -7.78
C GLU A 231 18.90 -0.14 -8.91
N ARG A 232 17.72 0.31 -9.34
CA ARG A 232 17.59 1.30 -10.42
C ARG A 232 17.62 2.74 -9.94
N HIS A 233 16.99 3.05 -8.81
CA HIS A 233 16.83 4.42 -8.37
C HIS A 233 17.95 4.89 -7.44
N LEU A 234 18.39 4.04 -6.48
CA LEU A 234 19.36 4.45 -5.47
C LEU A 234 20.69 4.93 -6.05
N PRO A 235 21.33 4.24 -7.03
CA PRO A 235 22.56 4.72 -7.64
C PRO A 235 22.43 6.13 -8.23
N ILE A 236 21.32 6.39 -8.94
CA ILE A 236 21.07 7.68 -9.59
C ILE A 236 20.84 8.77 -8.54
N MET A 237 20.13 8.45 -7.45
CA MET A 237 19.90 9.38 -6.34
C MET A 237 21.20 9.70 -5.60
N ILE A 238 22.08 8.71 -5.39
CA ILE A 238 23.43 8.91 -4.79
C ILE A 238 24.28 9.81 -5.69
N ASP A 239 24.29 9.56 -7.00
CA ASP A 239 25.05 10.39 -7.94
C ASP A 239 24.51 11.84 -7.96
N ALA A 240 23.18 12.02 -7.86
CA ALA A 240 22.57 13.35 -7.70
C ALA A 240 22.99 14.02 -6.37
N ALA A 241 23.04 13.27 -5.28
CA ALA A 241 23.50 13.74 -3.98
C ALA A 241 24.97 14.22 -4.02
N ARG A 242 25.83 13.49 -4.74
CA ARG A 242 27.24 13.91 -4.96
C ARG A 242 27.36 15.22 -5.75
N ILE A 243 26.49 15.43 -6.73
CA ILE A 243 26.44 16.70 -7.48
C ILE A 243 25.98 17.84 -6.56
N LEU A 244 24.99 17.60 -5.72
CA LEU A 244 24.49 18.58 -4.75
C LEU A 244 25.54 18.94 -3.70
N LEU A 245 26.31 17.96 -3.20
CA LEU A 245 27.39 18.19 -2.22
C LEU A 245 28.47 19.16 -2.76
N LYS A 246 28.74 19.15 -4.07
CA LYS A 246 29.66 20.09 -4.71
C LYS A 246 29.12 21.52 -4.81
N ARG A 247 27.80 21.71 -4.71
CA ARG A 247 27.12 23.01 -4.86
C ARG A 247 26.70 23.62 -3.53
N ILE A 248 26.51 22.79 -2.51
CA ILE A 248 26.02 23.20 -1.19
C ILE A 248 27.02 22.71 -0.14
N GLN A 249 27.68 23.64 0.55
CA GLN A 249 28.79 23.35 1.48
C GLN A 249 28.38 22.43 2.64
N THR A 250 27.14 22.58 3.13
CA THR A 250 26.67 21.81 4.27
C THR A 250 25.30 21.23 3.95
N ILE A 251 25.24 19.92 3.76
CA ILE A 251 24.02 19.19 3.38
C ILE A 251 24.04 17.78 3.97
N LYS A 252 22.90 17.28 4.42
CA LYS A 252 22.72 15.92 4.95
C LYS A 252 21.91 15.08 4.00
N PHE A 253 22.21 13.78 3.91
CA PHE A 253 21.46 12.82 3.12
C PHE A 253 20.97 11.67 3.99
N ILE A 254 19.69 11.35 3.87
CA ILE A 254 19.03 10.27 4.65
C ILE A 254 18.36 9.31 3.67
N ILE A 255 18.76 8.05 3.68
CA ILE A 255 18.17 7.00 2.85
C ILE A 255 17.06 6.32 3.66
N SER A 256 15.84 6.28 3.13
CA SER A 256 14.76 5.48 3.67
C SER A 256 14.88 4.04 3.21
N LEU A 257 14.90 3.10 4.15
CA LEU A 257 14.92 1.68 3.90
C LEU A 257 13.59 1.04 4.31
N SER A 258 12.92 0.38 3.35
CA SER A 258 11.71 -0.41 3.63
C SER A 258 12.04 -1.61 4.54
N PRO A 259 11.13 -2.01 5.46
CA PRO A 259 11.33 -3.17 6.32
C PRO A 259 11.56 -4.49 5.56
N ASP A 260 11.06 -4.59 4.33
CA ASP A 260 11.16 -5.81 3.51
C ASP A 260 12.49 -5.91 2.74
N VAL A 261 13.41 -4.94 2.92
CA VAL A 261 14.68 -4.86 2.20
C VAL A 261 15.85 -5.02 3.17
N GLU A 262 16.78 -5.88 2.80
CA GLU A 262 17.99 -6.10 3.60
C GLU A 262 18.91 -4.89 3.59
N GLU A 263 19.24 -4.37 4.76
CA GLU A 263 20.12 -3.21 4.93
C GLU A 263 21.51 -3.44 4.31
N LYS A 264 22.00 -4.68 4.33
CA LYS A 264 23.29 -5.07 3.72
C LYS A 264 23.31 -4.73 2.23
N HIS A 265 22.24 -5.02 1.51
CA HIS A 265 22.14 -4.74 0.07
C HIS A 265 22.25 -3.23 -0.21
N VAL A 266 21.53 -2.40 0.58
CA VAL A 266 21.59 -0.93 0.44
C VAL A 266 22.98 -0.40 0.78
N LYS A 267 23.61 -0.91 1.84
CA LYS A 267 25.00 -0.54 2.22
C LYS A 267 26.02 -0.87 1.12
N GLU A 268 25.84 -1.97 0.41
CA GLU A 268 26.70 -2.34 -0.72
C GLU A 268 26.58 -1.34 -1.88
N ILE A 269 25.34 -0.93 -2.23
CA ILE A 269 25.12 0.09 -3.26
C ILE A 269 25.71 1.43 -2.82
N VAL A 270 25.47 1.86 -1.59
CA VAL A 270 26.02 3.10 -1.05
C VAL A 270 27.54 3.07 -1.10
N ARG A 271 28.20 2.02 -0.61
CA ARG A 271 29.65 1.88 -0.63
C ARG A 271 30.25 2.01 -2.04
N LYS A 272 29.55 1.48 -3.05
CA LYS A 272 29.97 1.50 -4.45
C LYS A 272 29.85 2.89 -5.10
N HIS A 273 28.85 3.67 -4.70
CA HIS A 273 28.49 4.92 -5.39
C HIS A 273 28.74 6.21 -4.59
N LYS A 274 28.83 6.16 -3.25
CA LYS A 274 28.82 7.36 -2.39
C LYS A 274 29.91 8.40 -2.67
N GLY A 275 31.09 7.99 -3.12
CA GLY A 275 32.24 8.89 -3.21
C GLY A 275 32.53 9.54 -1.85
N GLU A 276 32.54 10.88 -1.81
CA GLU A 276 32.77 11.68 -0.59
C GLU A 276 31.48 11.98 0.20
N ALA A 277 30.31 11.61 -0.32
CA ALA A 277 29.04 11.88 0.34
C ALA A 277 28.77 10.86 1.46
N ASP A 278 28.25 11.35 2.58
CA ASP A 278 27.82 10.53 3.70
C ASP A 278 26.30 10.38 3.72
N PHE A 279 25.85 9.18 4.08
CA PHE A 279 24.43 8.82 4.09
C PHE A 279 24.04 8.17 5.42
N GLU A 280 23.05 8.74 6.08
CA GLU A 280 22.34 8.08 7.17
C GLU A 280 21.32 7.09 6.57
N ILE A 281 21.23 5.86 7.09
CA ILE A 281 20.22 4.88 6.69
C ILE A 281 19.17 4.78 7.80
N ALA A 282 17.93 5.12 7.47
CA ALA A 282 16.78 5.03 8.36
C ALA A 282 15.94 3.80 7.99
N ALA A 283 16.19 2.69 8.68
CA ALA A 283 15.47 1.44 8.45
C ALA A 283 14.07 1.46 9.09
N GLY A 284 13.05 1.08 8.29
CA GLY A 284 11.66 0.91 8.75
C GLY A 284 10.97 2.20 9.22
N ASN A 285 11.55 3.37 9.02
CA ASN A 285 11.02 4.63 9.51
C ASN A 285 11.04 5.74 8.45
N VAL A 286 10.22 5.57 7.41
CA VAL A 286 10.04 6.58 6.36
C VAL A 286 9.60 7.93 6.93
N ARG A 287 8.81 7.92 8.00
CA ARG A 287 8.33 9.13 8.65
C ARG A 287 9.48 10.00 9.19
N LYS A 288 10.49 9.38 9.84
CA LYS A 288 11.70 10.10 10.30
C LYS A 288 12.39 10.83 9.14
N VAL A 289 12.48 10.15 7.97
CA VAL A 289 13.08 10.74 6.78
C VAL A 289 12.24 11.91 6.27
N LEU A 290 10.93 11.76 6.18
CA LEU A 290 10.01 12.80 5.71
C LEU A 290 10.00 14.02 6.63
N GLU A 291 9.94 13.82 7.94
CA GLU A 291 9.93 14.89 8.93
C GLU A 291 11.29 15.62 8.99
N GLY A 292 12.38 14.90 8.81
CA GLY A 292 13.74 15.45 8.87
C GLY A 292 14.27 16.06 7.57
N SER A 293 13.59 15.91 6.43
CA SER A 293 14.10 16.36 5.13
C SER A 293 13.38 17.60 4.61
N LYS A 294 14.10 18.59 4.08
CA LYS A 294 13.51 19.75 3.39
C LYS A 294 12.93 19.38 2.02
N VAL A 295 13.60 18.48 1.33
CA VAL A 295 13.16 17.92 0.04
C VAL A 295 13.43 16.43 0.03
N VAL A 296 12.63 15.63 -0.65
CA VAL A 296 12.91 14.21 -0.88
C VAL A 296 12.97 13.88 -2.37
N MET A 297 13.90 13.00 -2.73
CA MET A 297 13.94 12.31 -4.01
C MET A 297 13.15 11.01 -3.83
N ALA A 298 11.98 10.88 -4.45
CA ALA A 298 11.06 9.77 -4.19
C ALA A 298 10.79 8.95 -5.44
N ALA A 299 10.98 7.63 -5.36
CA ALA A 299 10.47 6.73 -6.39
C ALA A 299 8.93 6.83 -6.42
N SER A 300 8.35 6.78 -7.63
CA SER A 300 6.89 6.85 -7.79
C SER A 300 6.21 5.68 -7.10
N GLY A 301 5.28 5.96 -6.18
CA GLY A 301 4.53 4.98 -5.40
C GLY A 301 3.78 5.64 -4.26
N THR A 302 3.28 4.83 -3.31
CA THR A 302 2.54 5.28 -2.12
C THR A 302 3.33 6.28 -1.27
N VAL A 303 4.66 6.17 -1.24
CA VAL A 303 5.54 7.07 -0.50
C VAL A 303 5.42 8.53 -0.94
N THR A 304 5.00 8.79 -2.18
CA THR A 304 4.74 10.17 -2.64
C THR A 304 3.54 10.78 -1.93
N LEU A 305 2.50 9.99 -1.65
CA LEU A 305 1.37 10.44 -0.82
C LEU A 305 1.77 10.62 0.65
N GLU A 306 2.61 9.74 1.19
CA GLU A 306 3.13 9.91 2.56
C GLU A 306 3.94 11.21 2.66
N SER A 307 4.75 11.53 1.64
CA SER A 307 5.48 12.80 1.55
C SER A 307 4.52 14.00 1.51
N ALA A 308 3.47 13.93 0.69
CA ALA A 308 2.47 15.00 0.59
C ALA A 308 1.73 15.19 1.91
N ILE A 309 1.26 14.12 2.54
CA ILE A 309 0.58 14.14 3.84
C ILE A 309 1.49 14.70 4.94
N SER A 310 2.81 14.48 4.83
CA SER A 310 3.81 15.04 5.74
C SER A 310 4.19 16.48 5.42
N GLY A 311 3.66 17.07 4.35
CA GLY A 311 4.06 18.40 3.88
C GLY A 311 5.51 18.44 3.43
N THR A 312 6.06 17.34 2.94
CA THR A 312 7.46 17.28 2.50
C THR A 312 7.55 17.43 0.99
N PRO A 313 8.12 18.54 0.49
CA PRO A 313 8.40 18.74 -0.92
C PRO A 313 9.22 17.60 -1.50
N MET A 314 8.95 17.26 -2.77
CA MET A 314 9.57 16.10 -3.40
C MET A 314 9.85 16.31 -4.88
N VAL A 315 10.80 15.53 -5.39
CA VAL A 315 10.99 15.25 -6.82
C VAL A 315 10.65 13.78 -7.03
N ILE A 316 9.64 13.51 -7.86
CA ILE A 316 9.23 12.14 -8.18
C ILE A 316 10.14 11.59 -9.27
N ILE A 317 10.70 10.41 -9.02
CA ILE A 317 11.61 9.73 -9.94
C ILE A 317 10.96 8.42 -10.36
N TYR A 318 10.90 8.18 -11.67
CA TYR A 318 10.38 6.92 -12.19
C TYR A 318 11.26 6.38 -13.32
N LYS A 319 11.91 5.26 -13.05
CA LYS A 319 12.75 4.56 -14.02
C LYS A 319 12.47 3.06 -13.99
N VAL A 320 12.11 2.52 -15.15
CA VAL A 320 11.88 1.08 -15.37
C VAL A 320 12.68 0.61 -16.58
N SER A 321 12.68 -0.69 -16.85
CA SER A 321 13.36 -1.20 -18.03
C SER A 321 12.80 -0.56 -19.31
N PRO A 322 13.63 -0.32 -20.36
CA PRO A 322 13.15 0.29 -21.61
C PRO A 322 11.98 -0.45 -22.24
N VAL A 323 11.97 -1.77 -22.16
CA VAL A 323 10.87 -2.61 -22.66
C VAL A 323 9.59 -2.38 -21.85
N SER A 324 9.69 -2.41 -20.52
CA SER A 324 8.55 -2.14 -19.63
C SER A 324 7.99 -0.74 -19.83
N PHE A 325 8.86 0.26 -20.06
CA PHE A 325 8.44 1.64 -20.32
C PHE A 325 7.67 1.77 -21.63
N ARG A 326 8.18 1.20 -22.74
CA ARG A 326 7.49 1.24 -24.04
C ARG A 326 6.11 0.60 -23.96
N LEU A 327 6.00 -0.57 -23.32
CA LEU A 327 4.72 -1.24 -23.09
C LEU A 327 3.81 -0.41 -22.20
N GLY A 328 4.33 0.13 -21.10
CA GLY A 328 3.59 0.97 -20.17
C GLY A 328 3.08 2.26 -20.84
N LYS A 329 3.94 2.97 -21.59
CA LYS A 329 3.58 4.21 -22.30
C LYS A 329 2.42 4.03 -23.27
N ALA A 330 2.35 2.89 -23.95
CA ALA A 330 1.24 2.57 -24.85
C ALA A 330 -0.09 2.30 -24.11
N MET A 331 -0.03 1.96 -22.80
CA MET A 331 -1.20 1.59 -22.00
C MET A 331 -1.63 2.68 -21.02
N ILE A 332 -0.73 3.59 -20.62
CA ILE A 332 -1.00 4.67 -19.68
C ILE A 332 -1.84 5.75 -20.35
N ARG A 333 -2.95 6.12 -19.72
CA ARG A 333 -3.90 7.14 -20.20
C ARG A 333 -3.93 8.40 -19.32
N VAL A 334 -3.06 8.48 -18.32
CA VAL A 334 -2.99 9.61 -17.40
C VAL A 334 -1.84 10.53 -17.74
N LYS A 335 -2.02 11.83 -17.52
CA LYS A 335 -1.01 12.86 -17.84
C LYS A 335 0.17 12.80 -16.85
N ASN A 336 -0.09 12.50 -15.60
CA ASN A 336 0.89 12.43 -14.53
C ASN A 336 0.97 10.98 -13.99
N ILE A 337 2.14 10.55 -13.53
CA ILE A 337 2.36 9.21 -12.95
C ILE A 337 2.27 9.25 -11.43
N GLY A 338 2.67 10.37 -10.82
CA GLY A 338 2.65 10.54 -9.37
C GLY A 338 1.22 10.73 -8.84
N LEU A 339 0.83 9.94 -7.85
CA LEU A 339 -0.49 10.05 -7.20
C LEU A 339 -0.77 11.44 -6.67
N VAL A 340 0.26 12.14 -6.20
CA VAL A 340 0.16 13.53 -5.71
C VAL A 340 -0.37 14.47 -6.77
N ASN A 341 0.23 14.46 -7.96
CA ASN A 341 -0.18 15.32 -9.08
C ASN A 341 -1.56 14.91 -9.63
N LEU A 342 -1.86 13.60 -9.63
CA LEU A 342 -3.19 13.10 -10.02
C LEU A 342 -4.30 13.61 -9.07
N ILE A 343 -4.08 13.56 -7.76
CA ILE A 343 -5.03 14.05 -6.75
C ILE A 343 -5.13 15.57 -6.78
N ALA A 344 -4.00 16.26 -7.00
CA ALA A 344 -3.99 17.71 -7.16
C ALA A 344 -4.78 18.16 -8.40
N GLY A 345 -4.83 17.32 -9.46
CA GLY A 345 -5.39 17.65 -10.78
C GLY A 345 -4.46 18.51 -11.64
N LYS A 346 -3.26 18.79 -11.15
CA LYS A 346 -2.18 19.56 -11.81
C LYS A 346 -0.82 19.06 -11.33
N GLU A 347 0.22 19.39 -12.08
CA GLU A 347 1.59 19.12 -11.66
C GLU A 347 2.00 20.15 -10.58
N ILE A 348 2.03 19.71 -9.32
CA ILE A 348 2.48 20.52 -8.16
C ILE A 348 3.90 20.13 -7.72
N VAL A 349 4.34 18.94 -8.06
CA VAL A 349 5.70 18.46 -7.83
C VAL A 349 6.30 17.95 -9.14
N PRO A 350 7.59 18.15 -9.39
CA PRO A 350 8.23 17.70 -10.63
C PRO A 350 8.27 16.16 -10.70
N GLU A 351 7.98 15.64 -11.90
CA GLU A 351 8.10 14.22 -12.23
C GLU A 351 9.20 14.01 -13.27
N LEU A 352 10.28 13.36 -12.87
CA LEU A 352 11.39 13.02 -13.75
C LEU A 352 11.28 11.54 -14.15
N ILE A 353 10.99 11.31 -15.44
CA ILE A 353 10.62 9.99 -15.97
C ILE A 353 11.68 9.51 -16.94
N GLN A 354 12.17 8.28 -16.79
CA GLN A 354 13.11 7.59 -17.69
C GLN A 354 14.39 8.42 -17.94
N GLU A 355 14.56 8.97 -19.13
CA GLU A 355 15.73 9.77 -19.52
C GLU A 355 15.84 11.06 -18.73
N GLU A 356 14.71 11.65 -18.31
CA GLU A 356 14.70 12.81 -17.43
C GLU A 356 15.16 12.47 -16.02
N ALA A 357 15.04 11.22 -15.58
CA ALA A 357 15.56 10.73 -14.30
C ALA A 357 17.08 10.51 -14.35
N SER A 358 17.83 11.54 -14.80
CA SER A 358 19.30 11.56 -14.73
C SER A 358 19.77 12.23 -13.43
N SER A 359 20.93 11.82 -12.93
CA SER A 359 21.51 12.38 -11.70
C SER A 359 21.69 13.91 -11.77
N THR A 360 22.11 14.42 -12.93
CA THR A 360 22.27 15.86 -13.15
C THR A 360 20.94 16.59 -13.06
N ARG A 361 19.90 16.09 -13.77
CA ARG A 361 18.60 16.76 -13.79
C ARG A 361 17.88 16.69 -12.44
N ILE A 362 18.04 15.57 -11.71
CA ILE A 362 17.56 15.44 -10.35
C ILE A 362 18.24 16.46 -9.44
N ALA A 363 19.58 16.55 -9.50
CA ALA A 363 20.35 17.52 -8.71
C ALA A 363 19.99 18.97 -9.03
N ASP A 364 19.84 19.32 -10.31
CA ASP A 364 19.43 20.66 -10.76
C ASP A 364 18.04 21.03 -10.22
N THR A 365 17.10 20.09 -10.28
CA THR A 365 15.73 20.29 -9.79
C THR A 365 15.72 20.49 -8.26
N VAL A 366 16.40 19.63 -7.52
CA VAL A 366 16.50 19.74 -6.05
C VAL A 366 17.23 21.03 -5.65
N PHE A 367 18.32 21.38 -6.34
CA PHE A 367 19.07 22.61 -6.08
C PHE A 367 18.19 23.85 -6.29
N LYS A 368 17.45 23.91 -7.41
CA LYS A 368 16.50 24.99 -7.68
C LYS A 368 15.44 25.12 -6.57
N MET A 369 14.89 24.00 -6.11
CA MET A 369 13.91 24.00 -5.01
C MET A 369 14.51 24.53 -3.72
N LEU A 370 15.72 24.11 -3.35
CA LEU A 370 16.41 24.58 -2.15
C LEU A 370 16.85 26.05 -2.23
N SER A 371 17.07 26.58 -3.44
CA SER A 371 17.44 27.99 -3.69
C SER A 371 16.24 28.96 -3.56
N ASP A 372 15.01 28.44 -3.45
CA ASP A 372 13.80 29.22 -3.19
C ASP A 372 13.09 28.74 -1.91
N PRO A 373 13.53 29.16 -0.73
CA PRO A 373 12.92 28.75 0.54
C PRO A 373 11.44 29.14 0.66
N SER A 374 11.05 30.26 0.08
CA SER A 374 9.65 30.75 0.12
C SER A 374 8.74 29.85 -0.73
N GLY A 375 9.15 29.55 -1.97
CA GLY A 375 8.42 28.64 -2.85
C GLY A 375 8.38 27.22 -2.28
N LEU A 376 9.45 26.78 -1.65
CA LEU A 376 9.49 25.46 -1.01
C LEU A 376 8.51 25.36 0.18
N LYS A 377 8.41 26.42 1.00
CA LYS A 377 7.43 26.51 2.09
C LYS A 377 6.00 26.55 1.56
N GLN A 378 5.75 27.32 0.49
CA GLN A 378 4.45 27.39 -0.16
C GLN A 378 4.05 26.01 -0.73
N LEU A 379 4.97 25.30 -1.39
CA LEU A 379 4.74 23.94 -1.87
C LEU A 379 4.40 22.99 -0.72
N SER A 380 5.08 23.10 0.42
CA SER A 380 4.75 22.32 1.62
C SER A 380 3.28 22.52 2.05
N LEU A 381 2.79 23.75 2.05
CA LEU A 381 1.39 24.07 2.38
C LEU A 381 0.42 23.51 1.34
N GLU A 382 0.73 23.60 0.04
CA GLU A 382 -0.08 22.99 -1.02
C GLU A 382 -0.17 21.48 -0.89
N LEU A 383 0.93 20.81 -0.51
CA LEU A 383 0.96 19.38 -0.26
C LEU A 383 0.09 18.99 0.95
N LEU A 384 0.16 19.77 2.03
CA LEU A 384 -0.69 19.56 3.21
C LEU A 384 -2.17 19.70 2.90
N ALA A 385 -2.55 20.65 2.04
CA ALA A 385 -3.94 20.84 1.61
C ALA A 385 -4.52 19.63 0.86
N LEU A 386 -3.68 18.74 0.31
CA LEU A 386 -4.16 17.48 -0.27
C LEU A 386 -4.78 16.53 0.77
N ARG A 387 -4.49 16.68 2.07
CA ARG A 387 -5.12 15.90 3.13
C ARG A 387 -6.65 16.00 3.07
N ASP A 388 -7.17 17.20 2.81
CA ASP A 388 -8.61 17.45 2.74
C ASP A 388 -9.24 16.68 1.57
N LYS A 389 -8.54 16.61 0.43
CA LYS A 389 -8.98 15.81 -0.71
C LYS A 389 -8.96 14.30 -0.44
N LEU A 390 -8.15 13.83 0.50
CA LEU A 390 -8.03 12.43 0.86
C LEU A 390 -9.09 11.96 1.87
N GLY A 391 -10.03 12.81 2.28
CA GLY A 391 -11.26 12.43 2.98
C GLY A 391 -11.16 12.24 4.50
N GLY A 392 -10.12 12.72 5.13
CA GLY A 392 -9.96 12.66 6.60
C GLY A 392 -9.72 11.24 7.16
N PRO A 393 -9.42 11.13 8.46
CA PRO A 393 -9.22 9.84 9.14
C PRO A 393 -10.50 9.01 9.21
N GLY A 394 -10.40 7.72 9.57
CA GLY A 394 -11.54 6.81 9.76
C GLY A 394 -11.95 6.04 8.49
N ALA A 395 -11.03 5.82 7.55
CA ALA A 395 -11.28 4.99 6.37
C ALA A 395 -11.71 3.58 6.75
N SER A 396 -11.00 2.94 7.70
CA SER A 396 -11.30 1.58 8.15
C SER A 396 -12.67 1.46 8.79
N GLU A 397 -13.13 2.46 9.54
CA GLU A 397 -14.47 2.51 10.13
C GLU A 397 -15.55 2.63 9.06
N ARG A 398 -15.35 3.49 8.04
CA ARG A 398 -16.29 3.62 6.91
C ARG A 398 -16.39 2.36 6.07
N VAL A 399 -15.27 1.63 5.87
CA VAL A 399 -15.32 0.31 5.22
C VAL A 399 -16.05 -0.70 6.09
N ALA A 400 -15.86 -0.68 7.42
CA ALA A 400 -16.60 -1.54 8.34
C ALA A 400 -18.11 -1.29 8.25
N ASP A 401 -18.57 -0.02 8.13
CA ASP A 401 -19.98 0.32 7.92
C ASP A 401 -20.54 -0.33 6.65
N ILE A 402 -19.78 -0.31 5.56
CA ILE A 402 -20.18 -0.95 4.31
C ILE A 402 -20.29 -2.47 4.50
N ALA A 403 -19.26 -3.06 5.13
CA ALA A 403 -19.23 -4.50 5.40
C ALA A 403 -20.42 -4.96 6.24
N PHE A 404 -20.79 -4.22 7.29
CA PHE A 404 -21.98 -4.56 8.11
C PHE A 404 -23.28 -4.46 7.31
N ARG A 405 -23.49 -3.40 6.54
CA ARG A 405 -24.66 -3.30 5.65
C ARG A 405 -24.76 -4.46 4.64
N MET A 406 -23.65 -5.03 4.22
CA MET A 406 -23.62 -6.20 3.34
C MET A 406 -23.88 -7.51 4.08
N LEU A 407 -23.50 -7.61 5.36
CA LEU A 407 -23.76 -8.77 6.21
C LEU A 407 -25.21 -8.87 6.72
N GLU A 408 -25.95 -7.76 6.70
CA GLU A 408 -27.37 -7.69 7.12
C GLU A 408 -28.34 -8.07 6.01
N LYS A 409 -27.89 -8.08 4.76
CA LYS A 409 -28.66 -8.53 3.59
C LYS A 409 -28.63 -10.05 3.46
#